data_6c05b83907d2cee02e2de8628e4a3dbe
#
_entry.id   6c05b83907d2cee02e2de8628e4a3dbe
#
_cell.length_a   1.000
_cell.length_b   1.000
_cell.length_c   1.000
_cell.angle_alpha   90.00
_cell.angle_beta   90.00
_cell.angle_gamma   90.00
#
_symmetry.space_group_name_H-M   'P 1'
#
loop_
_entity.id
_entity.type
_entity.pdbx_description
1 polymer ?
#
loop_
_entity_poly.entity_id
_entity_poly.type
_entity_poly.pdbx_seq_one_letter_code
_entity_poly.pdbx_strand_id
1 'polypeptide(L)'
;MVHIRTQREIDLITASCQIVADTLDFISNDIKPGANLIDIDSKAEAFIRSQGARPAFKGYMGFPATLCISVNDEVVHGIPTNRVLEEGQIVGIDCGAEKEGYYGDHAKTFAVGKISDRKSTRLNSSHKPISYAVFCLKKKTK
;
A
#
# COMPACT_ATOMS: atom_id res chain seq x y z
N MET A 1 -20.44 14.48 13.11
CA MET A 1 -19.56 15.13 14.11
C MET A 1 -18.14 15.13 13.58
N VAL A 2 -17.42 16.26 13.61
CA VAL A 2 -16.02 16.35 13.17
C VAL A 2 -15.15 16.07 14.40
N HIS A 3 -14.34 15.00 14.34
CA HIS A 3 -13.39 14.69 15.40
C HIS A 3 -12.06 15.42 15.13
N ILE A 4 -11.67 16.29 16.05
CA ILE A 4 -10.36 16.94 16.03
C ILE A 4 -9.39 16.04 16.77
N ARG A 5 -8.28 15.68 16.09
CA ARG A 5 -7.24 14.84 16.68
C ARG A 5 -6.25 15.66 17.50
N THR A 6 -5.84 15.11 18.62
CA THR A 6 -4.76 15.66 19.44
C THR A 6 -3.40 15.43 18.76
N GLN A 7 -2.37 16.18 19.16
CA GLN A 7 -1.02 15.98 18.62
C GLN A 7 -0.53 14.53 18.83
N ARG A 8 -0.79 13.94 20.00
CA ARG A 8 -0.46 12.54 20.28
C ARG A 8 -1.12 11.57 19.29
N GLU A 9 -2.39 11.77 18.98
CA GLU A 9 -3.10 10.92 17.99
C GLU A 9 -2.52 11.10 16.59
N ILE A 10 -2.13 12.33 16.21
CA ILE A 10 -1.48 12.61 14.93
C ILE A 10 -0.13 11.89 14.85
N ASP A 11 0.66 11.89 15.91
CA ASP A 11 1.94 11.20 15.97
C ASP A 11 1.78 9.68 15.82
N LEU A 12 0.75 9.09 16.44
CA LEU A 12 0.44 7.66 16.32
C LEU A 12 -0.05 7.28 14.91
N ILE A 13 -0.88 8.12 14.30
CA ILE A 13 -1.30 7.95 12.91
C ILE A 13 -0.09 8.06 11.98
N THR A 14 0.79 9.03 12.21
CA THR A 14 2.01 9.22 11.43
C THR A 14 2.92 8.00 11.50
N ALA A 15 3.08 7.41 12.68
CA ALA A 15 3.87 6.19 12.86
C ALA A 15 3.31 5.02 12.04
N SER A 16 1.99 4.83 12.04
CA SER A 16 1.34 3.79 11.23
C SER A 16 1.48 4.05 9.73
N CYS A 17 1.34 5.31 9.29
CA CYS A 17 1.55 5.70 7.89
C CYS A 17 3.01 5.48 7.45
N GLN A 18 3.98 5.75 8.32
CA GLN A 18 5.40 5.50 8.01
C GLN A 18 5.67 4.01 7.83
N ILE A 19 5.12 3.15 8.69
CA ILE A 19 5.25 1.69 8.54
C ILE A 19 4.71 1.22 7.19
N VAL A 20 3.57 1.75 6.74
CA VAL A 20 3.00 1.42 5.43
C VAL A 20 3.91 1.88 4.28
N ALA A 21 4.43 3.11 4.35
CA ALA A 21 5.36 3.63 3.34
C ALA A 21 6.63 2.76 3.26
N ASP A 22 7.23 2.46 4.41
CA ASP A 22 8.43 1.63 4.52
C ASP A 22 8.18 0.19 4.02
N THR A 23 6.97 -0.35 4.27
CA THR A 23 6.57 -1.68 3.77
C THR A 23 6.54 -1.69 2.24
N LEU A 24 5.91 -0.68 1.62
CA LEU A 24 5.83 -0.58 0.16
C LEU A 24 7.22 -0.39 -0.48
N ASP A 25 8.07 0.38 0.15
CA ASP A 25 9.46 0.55 -0.32
C ASP A 25 10.27 -0.75 -0.13
N PHE A 26 10.10 -1.45 0.98
CA PHE A 26 10.76 -2.73 1.24
C PHE A 26 10.42 -3.79 0.18
N ILE A 27 9.13 -3.97 -0.14
CA ILE A 27 8.71 -4.97 -1.14
C ILE A 27 8.97 -4.53 -2.58
N SER A 28 9.26 -3.26 -2.84
CA SER A 28 9.47 -2.73 -4.19
C SER A 28 10.56 -3.48 -4.95
N ASN A 29 11.60 -3.94 -4.27
CA ASN A 29 12.70 -4.71 -4.86
C ASN A 29 12.31 -6.14 -5.27
N ASP A 30 11.21 -6.65 -4.73
CA ASP A 30 10.69 -7.98 -5.05
C ASP A 30 9.69 -7.94 -6.22
N ILE A 31 9.26 -6.75 -6.65
CA ILE A 31 8.30 -6.58 -7.75
C ILE A 31 9.06 -6.62 -9.08
N LYS A 32 9.20 -7.83 -9.60
CA LYS A 32 9.95 -8.14 -10.84
C LYS A 32 9.34 -9.34 -11.54
N PRO A 33 9.65 -9.54 -12.83
CA PRO A 33 9.23 -10.76 -13.52
C PRO A 33 9.67 -12.02 -12.77
N GLY A 34 8.78 -12.98 -12.62
CA GLY A 34 9.03 -14.22 -11.88
C GLY A 34 8.64 -14.16 -10.39
N ALA A 35 8.29 -13.00 -9.84
CA ALA A 35 7.86 -12.88 -8.45
C ALA A 35 6.44 -13.43 -8.23
N ASN A 36 6.24 -14.17 -7.16
CA ASN A 36 4.94 -14.73 -6.77
C ASN A 36 4.20 -13.78 -5.84
N LEU A 37 2.89 -13.58 -6.05
CA LEU A 37 2.10 -12.64 -5.25
C LEU A 37 1.97 -13.04 -3.79
N ILE A 38 1.89 -14.34 -3.49
CA ILE A 38 1.82 -14.84 -2.10
C ILE A 38 3.14 -14.58 -1.36
N ASP A 39 4.27 -14.71 -2.04
CA ASP A 39 5.57 -14.43 -1.43
C ASP A 39 5.73 -12.95 -1.12
N ILE A 40 5.29 -12.07 -2.01
CA ILE A 40 5.26 -10.61 -1.78
C ILE A 40 4.39 -10.28 -0.57
N ASP A 41 3.19 -10.85 -0.49
CA ASP A 41 2.25 -10.66 0.62
C ASP A 41 2.87 -11.12 1.96
N SER A 42 3.47 -12.30 1.97
CA SER A 42 4.10 -12.89 3.17
C SER A 42 5.27 -12.04 3.67
N LYS A 43 6.08 -11.50 2.75
CA LYS A 43 7.19 -10.58 3.09
C LYS A 43 6.67 -9.28 3.70
N ALA A 44 5.62 -8.70 3.12
CA ALA A 44 4.99 -7.49 3.65
C ALA A 44 4.44 -7.73 5.06
N GLU A 45 3.77 -8.85 5.29
CA GLU A 45 3.27 -9.22 6.62
C GLU A 45 4.40 -9.32 7.64
N ALA A 46 5.47 -10.05 7.29
CA ALA A 46 6.63 -10.21 8.18
C ALA A 46 7.27 -8.85 8.51
N PHE A 47 7.39 -7.96 7.54
CA PHE A 47 7.92 -6.62 7.74
C PHE A 47 7.04 -5.79 8.66
N ILE A 48 5.72 -5.70 8.43
CA ILE A 48 4.78 -4.95 9.27
C ILE A 48 4.85 -5.45 10.72
N ARG A 49 4.87 -6.77 10.92
CA ARG A 49 4.97 -7.35 12.26
C ARG A 49 6.30 -7.06 12.94
N SER A 50 7.39 -7.01 12.20
CA SER A 50 8.72 -6.63 12.74
C SER A 50 8.77 -5.20 13.26
N GLN A 51 7.89 -4.31 12.76
CA GLN A 51 7.75 -2.92 13.21
C GLN A 51 6.83 -2.78 14.45
N GLY A 52 6.39 -3.89 15.03
CA GLY A 52 5.45 -3.88 16.17
C GLY A 52 4.04 -3.44 15.79
N ALA A 53 3.67 -3.61 14.52
CA ALA A 53 2.35 -3.33 13.97
C ALA A 53 1.67 -4.63 13.51
N ARG A 54 0.41 -4.54 13.11
CA ARG A 54 -0.32 -5.64 12.47
C ARG A 54 -0.88 -5.21 11.12
N PRO A 55 -1.01 -6.16 10.16
CA PRO A 55 -1.73 -5.90 8.92
C PRO A 55 -3.16 -5.45 9.20
N ALA A 56 -3.58 -4.33 8.60
CA ALA A 56 -4.92 -3.80 8.84
C ALA A 56 -6.01 -4.52 8.05
N PHE A 57 -5.68 -5.04 6.86
CA PHE A 57 -6.66 -5.68 5.97
C PHE A 57 -6.91 -7.15 6.32
N LYS A 58 -5.88 -7.86 6.78
CA LYS A 58 -5.97 -9.30 7.06
C LYS A 58 -6.99 -9.60 8.15
N GLY A 59 -8.04 -10.35 7.80
CA GLY A 59 -9.15 -10.68 8.68
C GLY A 59 -10.27 -9.63 8.71
N TYR A 60 -10.06 -8.44 8.17
CA TYR A 60 -11.12 -7.43 8.08
C TYR A 60 -12.18 -7.87 7.07
N MET A 61 -13.43 -7.99 7.52
CA MET A 61 -14.55 -8.48 6.71
C MET A 61 -14.24 -9.78 5.93
N GLY A 62 -13.38 -10.65 6.50
CA GLY A 62 -13.00 -11.92 5.87
C GLY A 62 -11.89 -11.82 4.82
N PHE A 63 -11.25 -10.65 4.63
CA PHE A 63 -10.15 -10.51 3.68
C PHE A 63 -8.95 -11.39 4.10
N PRO A 64 -8.41 -12.27 3.22
CA PRO A 64 -7.51 -13.34 3.65
C PRO A 64 -6.03 -12.94 3.68
N ALA A 65 -5.66 -11.78 3.16
CA ALA A 65 -4.28 -11.38 2.89
C ALA A 65 -3.87 -10.08 3.59
N THR A 66 -2.58 -9.79 3.59
CA THR A 66 -1.99 -8.55 4.13
C THR A 66 -2.15 -7.39 3.17
N LEU A 67 -1.92 -7.64 1.87
CA LEU A 67 -1.96 -6.68 0.78
C LEU A 67 -3.17 -6.92 -0.13
N CYS A 68 -3.68 -5.85 -0.73
CA CYS A 68 -4.45 -5.98 -1.95
C CYS A 68 -3.48 -5.84 -3.12
N ILE A 69 -3.41 -6.84 -4.01
CA ILE A 69 -2.52 -6.85 -5.17
C ILE A 69 -3.35 -7.00 -6.43
N SER A 70 -3.42 -5.94 -7.23
CA SER A 70 -4.23 -5.86 -8.44
C SER A 70 -3.33 -5.71 -9.67
N VAL A 71 -3.39 -6.67 -10.59
CA VAL A 71 -2.50 -6.74 -11.75
C VAL A 71 -3.23 -6.30 -13.01
N ASN A 72 -2.63 -5.39 -13.79
CA ASN A 72 -3.13 -4.84 -15.05
C ASN A 72 -4.54 -4.23 -14.93
N ASP A 73 -5.57 -4.93 -15.41
CA ASP A 73 -6.95 -4.43 -15.48
C ASP A 73 -7.78 -4.71 -14.23
N GLU A 74 -7.21 -5.40 -13.25
CA GLU A 74 -7.80 -5.52 -11.92
C GLU A 74 -7.84 -4.13 -11.27
N VAL A 75 -9.03 -3.69 -10.84
CA VAL A 75 -9.22 -2.31 -10.39
C VAL A 75 -8.69 -2.11 -8.98
N VAL A 76 -9.24 -2.84 -8.00
CA VAL A 76 -8.87 -2.79 -6.57
C VAL A 76 -9.17 -4.13 -5.88
N HIS A 77 -8.66 -4.29 -4.67
CA HIS A 77 -8.94 -5.42 -3.77
C HIS A 77 -8.54 -6.79 -4.34
N GLY A 78 -7.56 -6.83 -5.24
CA GLY A 78 -7.03 -8.09 -5.73
C GLY A 78 -6.47 -8.93 -4.58
N ILE A 79 -6.90 -10.20 -4.49
CA ILE A 79 -6.39 -11.13 -3.48
C ILE A 79 -5.11 -11.78 -4.01
N PRO A 80 -3.99 -11.74 -3.28
CA PRO A 80 -2.78 -12.44 -3.66
C PRO A 80 -3.04 -13.94 -3.85
N THR A 81 -2.70 -14.44 -5.02
CA THR A 81 -2.82 -15.85 -5.38
C THR A 81 -1.44 -16.41 -5.76
N ASN A 82 -1.37 -17.69 -6.08
CA ASN A 82 -0.15 -18.32 -6.60
C ASN A 82 0.18 -17.91 -8.04
N ARG A 83 -0.10 -16.65 -8.37
CA ARG A 83 0.21 -16.03 -9.67
C ARG A 83 1.60 -15.46 -9.64
N VAL A 84 2.30 -15.60 -10.76
CA VAL A 84 3.64 -15.06 -10.98
C VAL A 84 3.54 -13.79 -11.83
N LEU A 85 4.28 -12.76 -11.45
CA LEU A 85 4.37 -11.52 -12.21
C LEU A 85 5.18 -11.70 -13.50
N GLU A 86 4.72 -11.07 -14.57
CA GLU A 86 5.32 -11.16 -15.90
C GLU A 86 5.84 -9.81 -16.36
N GLU A 87 6.85 -9.84 -17.25
CA GLU A 87 7.40 -8.64 -17.89
C GLU A 87 6.30 -7.81 -18.56
N GLY A 88 6.35 -6.50 -18.38
CA GLY A 88 5.42 -5.55 -18.99
C GLY A 88 4.09 -5.38 -18.28
N GLN A 89 3.87 -6.05 -17.15
CA GLN A 89 2.70 -5.81 -16.31
C GLN A 89 2.86 -4.55 -15.45
N ILE A 90 1.75 -4.00 -15.00
CA ILE A 90 1.69 -3.04 -13.91
C ILE A 90 0.93 -3.68 -12.75
N VAL A 91 1.34 -3.40 -11.53
CA VAL A 91 0.70 -3.94 -10.34
C VAL A 91 0.42 -2.83 -9.34
N GLY A 92 -0.86 -2.67 -8.98
CA GLY A 92 -1.29 -1.81 -7.89
C GLY A 92 -1.26 -2.59 -6.57
N ILE A 93 -0.55 -2.06 -5.60
CA ILE A 93 -0.45 -2.67 -4.27
C ILE A 93 -0.98 -1.68 -3.26
N ASP A 94 -1.96 -2.13 -2.48
CA ASP A 94 -2.57 -1.39 -1.39
C ASP A 94 -2.21 -2.07 -0.07
N CYS A 95 -1.72 -1.29 0.88
CA CYS A 95 -1.19 -1.75 2.15
C CYS A 95 -1.76 -0.93 3.30
N GLY A 96 -2.23 -1.60 4.33
CA GLY A 96 -2.67 -0.99 5.56
C GLY A 96 -1.98 -1.62 6.77
N ALA A 97 -1.62 -0.79 7.74
CA ALA A 97 -1.07 -1.22 9.01
C ALA A 97 -1.76 -0.53 10.19
N GLU A 98 -1.86 -1.25 11.28
CA GLU A 98 -2.37 -0.73 12.54
C GLU A 98 -1.30 -0.88 13.61
N LYS A 99 -1.05 0.21 14.34
CA LYS A 99 -0.20 0.24 15.51
C LYS A 99 -0.86 1.07 16.62
N GLU A 100 -0.94 0.51 17.81
CA GLU A 100 -1.52 1.17 18.99
C GLU A 100 -2.93 1.73 18.79
N GLY A 101 -3.75 1.04 17.97
CA GLY A 101 -5.13 1.43 17.68
C GLY A 101 -5.28 2.48 16.58
N TYR A 102 -4.18 2.91 15.92
CA TYR A 102 -4.20 3.89 14.83
C TYR A 102 -3.74 3.26 13.52
N TYR A 103 -4.37 3.69 12.43
CA TYR A 103 -4.23 3.09 11.10
C TYR A 103 -3.45 3.98 10.16
N GLY A 104 -2.60 3.36 9.33
CA GLY A 104 -2.05 3.93 8.12
C GLY A 104 -2.53 3.14 6.91
N ASP A 105 -2.69 3.80 5.79
CA ASP A 105 -3.18 3.23 4.53
C ASP A 105 -2.54 3.96 3.35
N HIS A 106 -2.00 3.20 2.39
CA HIS A 106 -1.36 3.75 1.20
C HIS A 106 -1.34 2.73 0.06
N ALA A 107 -1.60 3.21 -1.14
CA ALA A 107 -1.51 2.44 -2.36
C ALA A 107 -0.44 2.99 -3.30
N LYS A 108 0.29 2.10 -3.96
CA LYS A 108 1.32 2.44 -4.94
C LYS A 108 1.25 1.49 -6.13
N THR A 109 1.42 2.02 -7.33
CA THR A 109 1.49 1.19 -8.55
C THR A 109 2.94 1.04 -8.98
N PHE A 110 3.31 -0.19 -9.33
CA PHE A 110 4.66 -0.55 -9.75
C PHE A 110 4.67 -1.09 -11.17
N ALA A 111 5.75 -0.81 -11.89
CA ALA A 111 6.05 -1.47 -13.15
C ALA A 111 6.76 -2.81 -12.91
N VAL A 112 6.40 -3.83 -13.68
CA VAL A 112 7.08 -5.13 -13.67
C VAL A 112 7.97 -5.21 -14.91
N GLY A 113 9.28 -4.96 -14.71
CA GLY A 113 10.23 -4.85 -15.81
C GLY A 113 9.94 -3.64 -16.72
N LYS A 114 10.10 -3.81 -18.03
CA LYS A 114 9.84 -2.76 -19.03
C LYS A 114 8.36 -2.72 -19.39
N ILE A 115 7.74 -1.56 -19.25
CA ILE A 115 6.34 -1.31 -19.58
C ILE A 115 6.22 -0.42 -20.82
N SER A 116 5.06 -0.49 -21.52
CA SER A 116 4.78 0.39 -22.66
C SER A 116 4.53 1.84 -22.23
N ASP A 117 4.70 2.78 -23.14
CA ASP A 117 4.46 4.21 -22.87
C ASP A 117 3.06 4.51 -22.36
N ARG A 118 2.04 3.79 -22.87
CA ARG A 118 0.65 3.89 -22.37
C ARG A 118 0.53 3.46 -20.89
N LYS A 119 1.21 2.40 -20.51
CA LYS A 119 1.23 1.92 -19.12
C LYS A 119 2.05 2.86 -18.23
N SER A 120 3.13 3.43 -18.74
CA SER A 120 3.94 4.44 -18.05
C SER A 120 3.11 5.69 -17.74
N THR A 121 2.30 6.17 -18.67
CA THR A 121 1.39 7.30 -18.46
C THR A 121 0.35 6.99 -17.37
N ARG A 122 -0.24 5.79 -17.38
CA ARG A 122 -1.19 5.34 -16.36
C ARG A 122 -0.54 5.25 -14.98
N LEU A 123 0.68 4.72 -14.90
CA LEU A 123 1.47 4.63 -13.67
C LEU A 123 1.69 6.02 -13.06
N ASN A 124 2.12 6.98 -13.86
CA ASN A 124 2.41 8.34 -13.40
C ASN A 124 1.15 9.11 -12.99
N SER A 125 -0.01 8.82 -13.57
CA SER A 125 -1.28 9.44 -13.20
C SER A 125 -1.79 9.00 -11.82
N SER A 126 -1.46 7.80 -11.36
CA SER A 126 -1.85 7.29 -10.04
C SER A 126 -1.10 7.94 -8.88
N HIS A 127 0.02 8.63 -9.14
CA HIS A 127 0.80 9.35 -8.12
C HIS A 127 0.31 10.78 -7.83
N LYS A 128 -0.61 11.32 -8.63
CA LYS A 128 -1.14 12.69 -8.46
C LYS A 128 -2.07 12.90 -7.24
N PRO A 129 -2.81 11.92 -6.69
CA PRO A 129 -3.74 12.13 -5.57
C PRO A 129 -3.08 12.37 -4.21
N ILE A 130 -1.80 12.05 -4.01
CA ILE A 130 -1.12 12.19 -2.71
C ILE A 130 -1.08 13.65 -2.23
N SER A 131 -1.06 14.61 -3.15
CA SER A 131 -1.09 16.04 -2.81
C SER A 131 -2.43 16.48 -2.22
N TYR A 132 -3.53 15.76 -2.44
CA TYR A 132 -4.86 16.14 -1.96
C TYR A 132 -5.05 15.85 -0.46
N ALA A 133 -4.57 14.72 0.04
CA ALA A 133 -4.63 14.39 1.46
C ALA A 133 -3.76 15.33 2.31
N VAL A 134 -2.57 15.69 1.82
CA VAL A 134 -1.67 16.66 2.47
C VAL A 134 -2.27 18.08 2.43
N PHE A 135 -3.01 18.44 1.39
CA PHE A 135 -3.67 19.74 1.27
C PHE A 135 -4.83 19.89 2.26
N CYS A 136 -5.59 18.82 2.51
CA CYS A 136 -6.66 18.83 3.52
C CYS A 136 -6.12 18.98 4.95
N LEU A 137 -4.94 18.43 5.24
CA LEU A 137 -4.29 18.58 6.55
C LEU A 137 -3.73 20.01 6.76
N LYS A 138 -3.17 20.63 5.72
CA LYS A 138 -2.62 22.00 5.78
C LYS A 138 -3.69 23.09 5.90
N LYS A 139 -4.93 22.86 5.44
CA LYS A 139 -6.02 23.86 5.52
C LYS A 139 -6.66 24.00 6.91
N LYS A 140 -6.31 23.13 7.86
CA LYS A 140 -6.85 23.15 9.23
C LYS A 140 -5.92 23.80 10.27
N THR A 141 -4.81 24.38 9.86
CA THR A 141 -3.87 25.11 10.72
C THR A 141 -3.97 26.63 10.57
N LYS A 142 -5.21 27.17 10.43
CA LYS A 142 -5.50 28.59 10.62
C LYS A 142 -6.66 28.75 11.56
#